data_e353226ebdf38cb3e48cae2483eee01b
#
_entry.id   e353226ebdf38cb3e48cae2483eee01b
#
_cell.length_a   1.000
_cell.length_b   1.000
_cell.length_c   1.000
_cell.angle_alpha   90.00
_cell.angle_beta   90.00
_cell.angle_gamma   90.00
#
_symmetry.space_group_name_H-M   'P 1'
#
loop_
_entity.id
_entity.type
_entity.pdbx_description
1 polymer ?
#
loop_
_entity_poly.entity_id
_entity_poly.type
_entity_poly.pdbx_seq_one_letter_code
_entity_poly.pdbx_strand_id
1 'polypeptide(L)'
;VKAFAQEKREAQRFRDANQHNLEVNDKLNKTWSLFTPTVSLLTEIGLLVVWAFGIWLVSRNQITVGVLTAFIAYIGRFYGRLDSMSRIVSVTQKAAAGAKRIFDILDHVSNVPDPAQPVKVDKIAGSITMQNVGFRYGSRAVIKGLDLEIRAGEMIGLVGHSGSGKSTLVNLINRFYDVSDGSIQVDGIDIRRFAVADYRRHIGLVLQEPFLFFGTIAENIAYGKPDATREEIVAAARAAHAHEFILRLPHGYDSLVGERGQGLSGGERQRISIARALLIDPRILI
;
A
#
# COMPACT_ATOMS: atom_id res chain seq x y z
N VAL A 1 -4.28 -6.96 24.21
CA VAL A 1 -4.47 -8.27 24.83
C VAL A 1 -4.02 -8.20 26.29
N LYS A 2 -2.74 -7.93 26.58
CA LYS A 2 -2.18 -7.91 27.95
C LYS A 2 -2.87 -6.90 28.87
N ALA A 3 -3.20 -5.69 28.37
CA ALA A 3 -3.88 -4.64 29.15
C ALA A 3 -5.27 -5.06 29.67
N PHE A 4 -5.88 -6.07 29.05
CA PHE A 4 -7.20 -6.59 29.45
C PHE A 4 -7.11 -8.02 30.00
N ALA A 5 -5.90 -8.56 30.24
CA ALA A 5 -5.66 -9.91 30.73
C ALA A 5 -6.42 -10.99 29.92
N GLN A 6 -6.47 -10.83 28.59
CA GLN A 6 -7.24 -11.75 27.70
C GLN A 6 -6.34 -12.74 26.96
N GLU A 7 -5.16 -13.03 27.46
CA GLU A 7 -4.19 -13.93 26.80
C GLU A 7 -4.77 -15.32 26.57
N LYS A 8 -5.47 -15.86 27.56
CA LYS A 8 -6.09 -17.21 27.45
C LYS A 8 -7.17 -17.25 26.37
N ARG A 9 -7.99 -16.20 26.30
CA ARG A 9 -9.05 -16.09 25.29
C ARG A 9 -8.47 -15.98 23.88
N GLU A 10 -7.47 -15.14 23.69
CA GLU A 10 -6.85 -14.97 22.37
C GLU A 10 -6.02 -16.20 21.98
N ALA A 11 -5.38 -16.88 22.92
CA ALA A 11 -4.72 -18.16 22.66
C ALA A 11 -5.73 -19.25 22.24
N GLN A 12 -6.91 -19.26 22.83
CA GLN A 12 -7.97 -20.18 22.42
C GLN A 12 -8.47 -19.84 21.02
N ARG A 13 -8.77 -18.58 20.75
CA ARG A 13 -9.20 -18.08 19.44
C ARG A 13 -8.18 -18.41 18.33
N PHE A 14 -6.89 -18.26 18.64
CA PHE A 14 -5.83 -18.63 17.72
C PHE A 14 -5.81 -20.15 17.46
N ARG A 15 -5.99 -20.98 18.52
CA ARG A 15 -6.08 -22.44 18.38
C ARG A 15 -7.26 -22.85 17.51
N ASP A 16 -8.43 -22.24 17.71
CA ASP A 16 -9.63 -22.54 16.94
C ASP A 16 -9.45 -22.17 15.46
N ALA A 17 -8.85 -21.00 15.17
CA ALA A 17 -8.53 -20.59 13.80
C ALA A 17 -7.48 -21.52 13.16
N ASN A 18 -6.48 -21.94 13.92
CA ASN A 18 -5.44 -22.86 13.45
C ASN A 18 -6.00 -24.26 13.21
N GLN A 19 -6.94 -24.72 14.05
CA GLN A 19 -7.63 -25.99 13.87
C GLN A 19 -8.39 -26.01 12.55
N HIS A 20 -9.11 -24.95 12.22
CA HIS A 20 -9.79 -24.82 10.93
C HIS A 20 -8.82 -24.91 9.74
N ASN A 21 -7.67 -24.22 9.82
CA ASN A 21 -6.63 -24.32 8.80
C ASN A 21 -6.07 -25.75 8.68
N LEU A 22 -5.87 -26.43 9.80
CA LEU A 22 -5.43 -27.84 9.80
C LEU A 22 -6.45 -28.75 9.11
N GLU A 23 -7.73 -28.59 9.40
CA GLU A 23 -8.81 -29.39 8.77
C GLU A 23 -8.86 -29.20 7.25
N VAL A 24 -8.74 -27.95 6.77
CA VAL A 24 -8.71 -27.64 5.34
C VAL A 24 -7.47 -28.26 4.69
N ASN A 25 -6.30 -28.09 5.29
CA ASN A 25 -5.06 -28.66 4.77
C ASN A 25 -5.05 -30.19 4.82
N ASP A 26 -5.60 -30.79 5.88
CA ASP A 26 -5.71 -32.25 6.00
C ASP A 26 -6.62 -32.85 4.91
N LYS A 27 -7.73 -32.19 4.61
CA LYS A 27 -8.62 -32.57 3.51
C LYS A 27 -7.91 -32.51 2.15
N LEU A 28 -7.15 -31.46 1.91
CA LEU A 28 -6.33 -31.32 0.70
C LEU A 28 -5.26 -32.42 0.63
N ASN A 29 -4.52 -32.62 1.73
CA ASN A 29 -3.47 -33.62 1.82
C ASN A 29 -3.99 -35.05 1.64
N LYS A 30 -5.14 -35.38 2.20
CA LYS A 30 -5.82 -36.68 1.99
C LYS A 30 -6.14 -36.89 0.52
N THR A 31 -6.67 -35.89 -0.15
CA THR A 31 -6.97 -35.95 -1.59
C THR A 31 -5.70 -36.21 -2.39
N TRP A 32 -4.63 -35.46 -2.12
CA TRP A 32 -3.33 -35.60 -2.82
C TRP A 32 -2.64 -36.93 -2.49
N SER A 33 -2.73 -37.40 -1.25
CA SER A 33 -2.12 -38.68 -0.81
C SER A 33 -2.76 -39.91 -1.45
N LEU A 34 -4.00 -39.84 -1.91
CA LEU A 34 -4.66 -40.86 -2.70
C LEU A 34 -4.41 -40.66 -4.20
N PHE A 35 -4.51 -39.45 -4.68
CA PHE A 35 -4.41 -39.16 -6.10
C PHE A 35 -3.03 -39.51 -6.68
N THR A 36 -1.95 -39.03 -6.04
CA THR A 36 -0.60 -39.23 -6.54
C THR A 36 -0.20 -40.72 -6.65
N PRO A 37 -0.38 -41.55 -5.60
CA PRO A 37 -0.09 -42.99 -5.71
C PRO A 37 -0.97 -43.71 -6.74
N THR A 38 -2.26 -43.33 -6.86
CA THR A 38 -3.16 -43.90 -7.84
C THR A 38 -2.70 -43.65 -9.28
N VAL A 39 -2.32 -42.42 -9.58
CA VAL A 39 -1.77 -42.07 -10.90
C VAL A 39 -0.46 -42.81 -11.17
N SER A 40 0.43 -42.88 -10.17
CA SER A 40 1.69 -43.63 -10.29
C SER A 40 1.42 -45.12 -10.54
N LEU A 41 0.50 -45.74 -9.80
CA LEU A 41 0.15 -47.15 -10.01
C LEU A 41 -0.39 -47.43 -11.42
N LEU A 42 -1.29 -46.55 -11.92
CA LEU A 42 -1.81 -46.67 -13.28
C LEU A 42 -0.70 -46.55 -14.34
N THR A 43 0.23 -45.65 -14.09
CA THR A 43 1.40 -45.46 -14.97
C THR A 43 2.30 -46.69 -14.99
N GLU A 44 2.60 -47.27 -13.83
CA GLU A 44 3.40 -48.50 -13.69
C GLU A 44 2.74 -49.67 -14.32
N ILE A 45 1.41 -49.85 -14.15
CA ILE A 45 0.64 -50.88 -14.83
C ILE A 45 0.73 -50.70 -16.36
N GLY A 46 0.59 -49.46 -16.84
CA GLY A 46 0.75 -49.14 -18.26
C GLY A 46 2.12 -49.55 -18.76
N LEU A 47 3.19 -49.27 -18.02
CA LEU A 47 4.55 -49.66 -18.35
C LEU A 47 4.73 -51.19 -18.35
N LEU A 48 4.17 -51.92 -17.41
CA LEU A 48 4.18 -53.37 -17.38
C LEU A 48 3.50 -53.98 -18.61
N VAL A 49 2.37 -53.43 -19.05
CA VAL A 49 1.71 -53.85 -20.30
C VAL A 49 2.59 -53.64 -21.49
N VAL A 50 3.27 -52.50 -21.58
CA VAL A 50 4.22 -52.20 -22.67
C VAL A 50 5.39 -53.20 -22.65
N TRP A 51 5.93 -53.54 -21.48
CA TRP A 51 6.96 -54.57 -21.36
C TRP A 51 6.47 -55.94 -21.80
N ALA A 52 5.36 -56.39 -21.30
CA ALA A 52 4.79 -57.72 -21.61
C ALA A 52 4.52 -57.85 -23.12
N PHE A 53 3.84 -56.86 -23.68
CA PHE A 53 3.50 -56.86 -25.11
C PHE A 53 4.76 -56.70 -26.00
N GLY A 54 5.69 -55.84 -25.57
CA GLY A 54 6.97 -55.61 -26.29
C GLY A 54 7.84 -56.88 -26.33
N ILE A 55 7.96 -57.64 -25.23
CA ILE A 55 8.67 -58.93 -25.17
C ILE A 55 8.01 -59.95 -26.12
N TRP A 56 6.68 -59.98 -26.15
CA TRP A 56 5.95 -60.85 -27.06
C TRP A 56 6.21 -60.51 -28.52
N LEU A 57 6.29 -59.20 -28.90
CA LEU A 57 6.64 -58.78 -30.26
C LEU A 57 8.11 -59.10 -30.62
N VAL A 58 9.05 -58.95 -29.67
CA VAL A 58 10.45 -59.34 -29.85
C VAL A 58 10.55 -60.85 -30.06
N SER A 59 9.85 -61.68 -29.32
CA SER A 59 9.86 -63.15 -29.47
C SER A 59 9.35 -63.59 -30.85
N ARG A 60 8.53 -62.77 -31.49
CA ARG A 60 8.03 -62.99 -32.86
C ARG A 60 8.89 -62.34 -33.94
N ASN A 61 10.06 -61.81 -33.61
CA ASN A 61 10.94 -61.10 -34.50
C ASN A 61 10.30 -59.87 -35.23
N GLN A 62 9.22 -59.30 -34.65
CA GLN A 62 8.54 -58.13 -35.24
C GLN A 62 9.21 -56.83 -34.87
N ILE A 63 9.87 -56.76 -33.72
CA ILE A 63 10.68 -55.61 -33.29
C ILE A 63 12.01 -56.10 -32.69
N THR A 64 13.00 -55.23 -32.62
CA THR A 64 14.25 -55.51 -31.94
C THR A 64 14.20 -55.10 -30.46
N VAL A 65 15.05 -55.68 -29.62
CA VAL A 65 15.24 -55.27 -28.23
C VAL A 65 15.57 -53.79 -28.12
N GLY A 66 16.39 -53.26 -29.03
CA GLY A 66 16.74 -51.83 -29.07
C GLY A 66 15.54 -50.91 -29.29
N VAL A 67 14.60 -51.34 -30.17
CA VAL A 67 13.34 -50.57 -30.36
C VAL A 67 12.49 -50.58 -29.11
N LEU A 68 12.34 -51.74 -28.42
CA LEU A 68 11.58 -51.83 -27.17
C LEU A 68 12.17 -50.95 -26.09
N THR A 69 13.46 -51.00 -25.87
CA THR A 69 14.15 -50.20 -24.84
C THR A 69 14.08 -48.71 -25.14
N ALA A 70 14.22 -48.29 -26.39
CA ALA A 70 14.03 -46.90 -26.82
C ALA A 70 12.61 -46.42 -26.54
N PHE A 71 11.60 -47.25 -26.89
CA PHE A 71 10.19 -46.90 -26.65
C PHE A 71 9.86 -46.71 -25.16
N ILE A 72 10.37 -47.60 -24.31
CA ILE A 72 10.21 -47.50 -22.85
C ILE A 72 10.88 -46.21 -22.32
N ALA A 73 12.07 -45.87 -22.80
CA ALA A 73 12.75 -44.66 -22.41
C ALA A 73 11.95 -43.37 -22.81
N TYR A 74 11.33 -43.39 -24.01
CA TYR A 74 10.48 -42.29 -24.44
C TYR A 74 9.19 -42.17 -23.63
N ILE A 75 8.55 -43.30 -23.31
CA ILE A 75 7.36 -43.29 -22.41
C ILE A 75 7.72 -42.69 -21.05
N GLY A 76 8.82 -43.09 -20.43
CA GLY A 76 9.27 -42.54 -19.16
C GLY A 76 9.49 -41.02 -19.21
N ARG A 77 10.13 -40.53 -20.28
CA ARG A 77 10.28 -39.09 -20.49
C ARG A 77 8.96 -38.37 -20.70
N PHE A 78 8.02 -38.98 -21.42
CA PHE A 78 6.70 -38.42 -21.68
C PHE A 78 5.91 -38.23 -20.36
N TYR A 79 5.83 -39.24 -19.51
CA TYR A 79 5.15 -39.14 -18.20
C TYR A 79 5.82 -38.12 -17.30
N GLY A 80 7.14 -38.01 -17.26
CA GLY A 80 7.83 -36.98 -16.50
C GLY A 80 7.49 -35.55 -16.96
N ARG A 81 7.24 -35.35 -18.25
CA ARG A 81 6.79 -34.06 -18.79
C ARG A 81 5.34 -33.75 -18.44
N LEU A 82 4.46 -34.74 -18.41
CA LEU A 82 3.06 -34.57 -17.98
C LEU A 82 2.96 -34.14 -16.51
N ASP A 83 3.75 -34.75 -15.63
CA ASP A 83 3.81 -34.34 -14.22
C ASP A 83 4.29 -32.88 -14.07
N SER A 84 5.28 -32.48 -14.84
CA SER A 84 5.76 -31.09 -14.87
C SER A 84 4.69 -30.11 -15.33
N MET A 85 3.85 -30.47 -16.33
CA MET A 85 2.76 -29.61 -16.81
C MET A 85 1.71 -29.35 -15.73
N SER A 86 1.36 -30.33 -14.91
CA SER A 86 0.43 -30.15 -13.79
C SER A 86 0.93 -29.13 -12.78
N ARG A 87 2.24 -29.11 -12.51
CA ARG A 87 2.89 -28.11 -11.65
C ARG A 87 2.88 -26.71 -12.27
N ILE A 88 3.12 -26.61 -13.58
CA ILE A 88 3.11 -25.32 -14.29
C ILE A 88 1.74 -24.64 -14.13
N VAL A 89 0.63 -25.36 -14.27
CA VAL A 89 -0.71 -24.80 -14.10
C VAL A 89 -0.87 -24.18 -12.72
N SER A 90 -0.49 -24.88 -11.66
CA SER A 90 -0.59 -24.37 -10.28
C SER A 90 0.30 -23.13 -10.05
N VAL A 91 1.53 -23.14 -10.55
CA VAL A 91 2.46 -22.00 -10.45
C VAL A 91 1.93 -20.80 -11.23
N THR A 92 1.42 -21.03 -12.44
CA THR A 92 0.83 -19.96 -13.28
C THR A 92 -0.37 -19.31 -12.61
N GLN A 93 -1.26 -20.08 -11.98
CA GLN A 93 -2.41 -19.54 -11.25
C GLN A 93 -1.97 -18.65 -10.08
N LYS A 94 -0.95 -19.08 -9.30
CA LYS A 94 -0.39 -18.27 -8.20
C LYS A 94 0.27 -17.00 -8.73
N ALA A 95 1.03 -17.12 -9.81
CA ALA A 95 1.69 -15.97 -10.45
C ALA A 95 0.67 -14.98 -11.01
N ALA A 96 -0.39 -15.46 -11.66
CA ALA A 96 -1.47 -14.61 -12.18
C ALA A 96 -2.22 -13.88 -11.06
N ALA A 97 -2.50 -14.55 -9.94
CA ALA A 97 -3.12 -13.93 -8.78
C ALA A 97 -2.23 -12.85 -8.14
N GLY A 98 -0.91 -13.10 -8.08
CA GLY A 98 0.08 -12.12 -7.63
C GLY A 98 0.17 -10.91 -8.58
N ALA A 99 0.28 -11.17 -9.88
CA ALA A 99 0.33 -10.15 -10.91
C ALA A 99 -0.94 -9.26 -10.88
N LYS A 100 -2.12 -9.87 -10.76
CA LYS A 100 -3.37 -9.11 -10.63
C LYS A 100 -3.32 -8.10 -9.48
N ARG A 101 -2.86 -8.50 -8.30
CA ARG A 101 -2.74 -7.58 -7.14
C ARG A 101 -1.77 -6.43 -7.41
N ILE A 102 -0.70 -6.68 -8.15
CA ILE A 102 0.26 -5.63 -8.54
C ILE A 102 -0.41 -4.66 -9.51
N PHE A 103 -1.09 -5.17 -10.54
CA PHE A 103 -1.80 -4.33 -11.50
C PHE A 103 -2.98 -3.57 -10.87
N ASP A 104 -3.72 -4.17 -9.93
CA ASP A 104 -4.77 -3.49 -9.17
C ASP A 104 -4.23 -2.23 -8.44
N ILE A 105 -2.94 -2.23 -8.05
CA ILE A 105 -2.29 -1.07 -7.44
C ILE A 105 -1.76 -0.11 -8.51
N LEU A 106 -1.10 -0.62 -9.53
CA LEU A 106 -0.48 0.21 -10.59
C LEU A 106 -1.52 0.93 -11.45
N ASP A 107 -2.63 0.25 -11.76
CA ASP A 107 -3.71 0.77 -12.59
C ASP A 107 -4.75 1.55 -11.76
N HIS A 108 -4.47 1.76 -10.46
CA HIS A 108 -5.38 2.49 -9.59
C HIS A 108 -5.51 3.95 -10.05
N VAL A 109 -6.70 4.30 -10.50
CA VAL A 109 -7.02 5.67 -10.91
C VAL A 109 -7.37 6.49 -9.67
N SER A 110 -6.70 7.62 -9.51
CA SER A 110 -6.97 8.55 -8.41
C SER A 110 -8.42 9.09 -8.50
N ASN A 111 -9.10 9.15 -7.35
CA ASN A 111 -10.42 9.79 -7.23
C ASN A 111 -10.34 11.32 -7.42
N VAL A 112 -9.13 11.88 -7.46
CA VAL A 112 -8.84 13.29 -7.66
C VAL A 112 -7.90 13.40 -8.86
N PRO A 113 -8.43 13.37 -10.11
CA PRO A 113 -7.62 13.42 -11.31
C PRO A 113 -7.06 14.82 -11.54
N ASP A 114 -5.91 14.89 -12.18
CA ASP A 114 -5.39 16.15 -12.71
C ASP A 114 -6.23 16.59 -13.90
N PRO A 115 -6.45 17.90 -14.07
CA PRO A 115 -7.15 18.42 -15.24
C PRO A 115 -6.30 18.24 -16.50
N ALA A 116 -6.96 18.11 -17.65
CA ALA A 116 -6.27 17.95 -18.94
C ALA A 116 -5.34 19.14 -19.28
N GLN A 117 -5.69 20.31 -18.80
CA GLN A 117 -4.91 21.55 -18.96
C GLN A 117 -4.81 22.27 -17.61
N PRO A 118 -3.83 21.88 -16.77
CA PRO A 118 -3.67 22.49 -15.46
C PRO A 118 -3.21 23.94 -15.58
N VAL A 119 -3.77 24.77 -14.71
CA VAL A 119 -3.30 26.15 -14.55
C VAL A 119 -1.95 26.08 -13.83
N LYS A 120 -0.91 26.60 -14.48
CA LYS A 120 0.42 26.74 -13.85
C LYS A 120 0.41 27.93 -12.91
N VAL A 121 0.83 27.71 -11.69
CA VAL A 121 0.96 28.76 -10.68
C VAL A 121 2.28 28.61 -9.96
N ASP A 122 3.13 29.60 -10.15
CA ASP A 122 4.44 29.62 -9.50
C ASP A 122 4.35 30.07 -8.04
N LYS A 123 3.38 30.92 -7.71
CA LYS A 123 3.14 31.41 -6.35
C LYS A 123 1.65 31.64 -6.13
N ILE A 124 1.19 31.33 -4.93
CA ILE A 124 -0.15 31.66 -4.44
C ILE A 124 -0.03 32.63 -3.26
N ALA A 125 -1.03 33.50 -3.09
CA ALA A 125 -1.14 34.37 -1.91
C ALA A 125 -1.76 33.59 -0.74
N GLY A 126 -2.66 32.64 -1.05
CA GLY A 126 -3.25 31.73 -0.09
C GLY A 126 -4.62 32.18 0.44
N SER A 127 -5.34 33.06 -0.26
CA SER A 127 -6.75 33.31 0.05
C SER A 127 -7.61 32.12 -0.35
N ILE A 128 -8.60 31.75 0.47
CA ILE A 128 -9.49 30.59 0.21
C ILE A 128 -10.94 31.08 0.21
N THR A 129 -11.66 30.79 -0.86
CA THR A 129 -13.09 31.07 -0.97
C THR A 129 -13.84 29.77 -1.23
N MET A 130 -14.84 29.48 -0.40
CA MET A 130 -15.73 28.36 -0.53
C MET A 130 -17.12 28.86 -0.86
N GLN A 131 -17.73 28.32 -1.92
CA GLN A 131 -19.03 28.73 -2.38
C GLN A 131 -19.96 27.53 -2.46
N ASN A 132 -21.00 27.53 -1.61
CA ASN A 132 -22.02 26.47 -1.53
C ASN A 132 -21.41 25.06 -1.51
N VAL A 133 -20.33 24.88 -0.72
CA VAL A 133 -19.59 23.61 -0.69
C VAL A 133 -20.41 22.53 -0.03
N GLY A 134 -20.67 21.46 -0.79
CA GLY A 134 -21.26 20.21 -0.31
C GLY A 134 -20.30 19.04 -0.47
N PHE A 135 -20.29 18.13 0.50
CA PHE A 135 -19.47 16.92 0.42
C PHE A 135 -20.11 15.73 1.13
N ARG A 136 -19.95 14.56 0.53
CA ARG A 136 -20.42 13.27 1.06
C ARG A 136 -19.37 12.16 0.93
N TYR A 137 -19.27 11.32 1.94
CA TYR A 137 -18.56 10.03 1.84
C TYR A 137 -19.55 8.95 1.42
N GLY A 138 -19.49 8.51 0.16
CA GLY A 138 -20.50 7.62 -0.39
C GLY A 138 -21.91 8.23 -0.30
N SER A 139 -22.83 7.61 0.42
CA SER A 139 -24.20 8.12 0.64
C SER A 139 -24.33 9.11 1.81
N ARG A 140 -23.31 9.21 2.69
CA ARG A 140 -23.38 10.04 3.91
C ARG A 140 -22.93 11.46 3.62
N ALA A 141 -23.86 12.42 3.63
CA ALA A 141 -23.55 13.85 3.56
C ALA A 141 -22.89 14.34 4.87
N VAL A 142 -21.77 15.07 4.75
CA VAL A 142 -20.98 15.60 5.88
C VAL A 142 -20.98 17.13 5.88
N ILE A 143 -20.80 17.75 4.73
CA ILE A 143 -20.86 19.19 4.55
C ILE A 143 -22.01 19.51 3.62
N LYS A 144 -22.78 20.56 3.94
CA LYS A 144 -23.97 20.95 3.21
C LYS A 144 -24.01 22.46 3.05
N GLY A 145 -23.73 22.96 1.85
CA GLY A 145 -23.88 24.38 1.51
C GLY A 145 -23.03 25.31 2.39
N LEU A 146 -21.73 25.01 2.52
CA LEU A 146 -20.81 25.83 3.29
C LEU A 146 -20.28 26.97 2.43
N ASP A 147 -20.48 28.20 2.88
CA ASP A 147 -19.84 29.42 2.38
C ASP A 147 -18.82 29.90 3.40
N LEU A 148 -17.58 30.12 2.99
CA LEU A 148 -16.49 30.57 3.85
C LEU A 148 -15.47 31.35 3.03
N GLU A 149 -15.02 32.48 3.55
CA GLU A 149 -13.94 33.28 2.98
C GLU A 149 -12.81 33.41 4.01
N ILE A 150 -11.58 33.11 3.59
CA ILE A 150 -10.35 33.23 4.38
C ILE A 150 -9.39 34.09 3.59
N ARG A 151 -8.93 35.17 4.18
CA ARG A 151 -7.96 36.06 3.53
C ARG A 151 -6.54 35.53 3.63
N ALA A 152 -5.71 35.89 2.69
CA ALA A 152 -4.29 35.57 2.76
C ALA A 152 -3.67 36.08 4.05
N GLY A 153 -2.94 35.21 4.77
CA GLY A 153 -2.33 35.51 6.07
C GLY A 153 -3.28 35.51 7.26
N GLU A 154 -4.56 35.23 7.06
CA GLU A 154 -5.51 35.11 8.15
C GLU A 154 -5.37 33.77 8.87
N MET A 155 -5.47 33.78 10.21
CA MET A 155 -5.52 32.59 11.04
C MET A 155 -6.95 32.34 11.50
N ILE A 156 -7.50 31.17 11.20
CA ILE A 156 -8.82 30.78 11.63
C ILE A 156 -8.79 29.52 12.51
N GLY A 157 -9.67 29.44 13.50
CA GLY A 157 -9.88 28.27 14.32
C GLY A 157 -11.19 27.55 13.96
N LEU A 158 -11.12 26.28 13.60
CA LEU A 158 -12.29 25.44 13.36
C LEU A 158 -12.77 24.82 14.67
N VAL A 159 -13.91 25.25 15.18
CA VAL A 159 -14.51 24.81 16.44
C VAL A 159 -15.81 24.03 16.17
N GLY A 160 -16.05 23.00 16.95
CA GLY A 160 -17.27 22.20 16.86
C GLY A 160 -17.11 20.81 17.47
N HIS A 161 -18.23 20.14 17.72
CA HIS A 161 -18.25 18.77 18.27
C HIS A 161 -17.57 17.75 17.34
N SER A 162 -17.27 16.57 17.87
CA SER A 162 -16.75 15.46 17.03
C SER A 162 -17.77 15.10 15.95
N GLY A 163 -17.29 14.90 14.70
CA GLY A 163 -18.17 14.61 13.57
C GLY A 163 -18.82 15.84 12.89
N SER A 164 -18.50 17.08 13.32
CA SER A 164 -19.04 18.30 12.67
C SER A 164 -18.44 18.61 11.29
N GLY A 165 -17.50 17.81 10.80
CA GLY A 165 -16.91 18.00 9.47
C GLY A 165 -15.58 18.74 9.41
N LYS A 166 -14.97 19.14 10.56
CA LYS A 166 -13.69 19.89 10.59
C LYS A 166 -12.57 19.21 9.80
N SER A 167 -12.31 17.95 10.10
CA SER A 167 -11.28 17.17 9.37
C SER A 167 -11.64 16.96 7.90
N THR A 168 -12.93 16.85 7.60
CA THR A 168 -13.39 16.77 6.20
C THR A 168 -13.10 18.08 5.46
N LEU A 169 -13.34 19.22 6.08
CA LEU A 169 -13.03 20.52 5.51
C LEU A 169 -11.53 20.66 5.21
N VAL A 170 -10.68 20.29 6.17
CA VAL A 170 -9.22 20.24 5.99
C VAL A 170 -8.83 19.33 4.81
N ASN A 171 -9.45 18.16 4.71
CA ASN A 171 -9.19 17.21 3.61
C ASN A 171 -9.62 17.77 2.25
N LEU A 172 -10.71 18.55 2.20
CA LEU A 172 -11.16 19.21 0.98
C LEU A 172 -10.22 20.36 0.57
N ILE A 173 -9.74 21.17 1.51
CA ILE A 173 -8.73 22.21 1.24
C ILE A 173 -7.44 21.58 0.69
N ASN A 174 -7.01 20.45 1.26
CA ASN A 174 -5.84 19.70 0.74
C ASN A 174 -6.13 18.97 -0.58
N ARG A 175 -7.37 19.03 -1.07
CA ARG A 175 -7.84 18.29 -2.25
C ARG A 175 -7.52 16.80 -2.17
N PHE A 176 -7.72 16.18 -0.97
CA PHE A 176 -7.74 14.72 -0.86
C PHE A 176 -9.02 14.13 -1.44
N TYR A 177 -10.06 14.96 -1.54
CA TYR A 177 -11.33 14.72 -2.22
C TYR A 177 -11.74 15.97 -2.96
N ASP A 178 -12.42 15.81 -4.08
CA ASP A 178 -13.12 16.92 -4.74
C ASP A 178 -14.51 17.10 -4.12
N VAL A 179 -15.02 18.33 -4.11
CA VAL A 179 -16.35 18.65 -3.56
C VAL A 179 -17.44 17.97 -4.39
N SER A 180 -18.54 17.57 -3.73
CA SER A 180 -19.72 17.03 -4.42
C SER A 180 -20.53 18.12 -5.08
N ASP A 181 -20.65 19.27 -4.42
CA ASP A 181 -21.40 20.43 -4.86
C ASP A 181 -20.60 21.70 -4.53
N GLY A 182 -20.77 22.76 -5.30
CA GLY A 182 -20.08 24.03 -5.11
C GLY A 182 -18.63 24.04 -5.59
N SER A 183 -17.85 24.96 -5.05
CA SER A 183 -16.44 25.11 -5.41
C SER A 183 -15.58 25.59 -4.25
N ILE A 184 -14.31 25.20 -4.25
CA ILE A 184 -13.25 25.74 -3.39
C ILE A 184 -12.27 26.45 -4.31
N GLN A 185 -12.00 27.70 -4.06
CA GLN A 185 -11.10 28.52 -4.85
C GLN A 185 -9.93 28.98 -3.98
N VAL A 186 -8.74 28.99 -4.55
CA VAL A 186 -7.56 29.61 -3.97
C VAL A 186 -7.14 30.74 -4.90
N ASP A 187 -7.05 31.95 -4.37
CA ASP A 187 -6.77 33.17 -5.11
C ASP A 187 -7.69 33.35 -6.34
N GLY A 188 -8.98 33.01 -6.18
CA GLY A 188 -10.00 33.09 -7.24
C GLY A 188 -9.96 31.98 -8.27
N ILE A 189 -9.06 31.01 -8.14
CA ILE A 189 -8.96 29.85 -9.05
C ILE A 189 -9.48 28.59 -8.35
N ASP A 190 -10.42 27.90 -8.97
CA ASP A 190 -10.91 26.61 -8.45
C ASP A 190 -9.77 25.60 -8.33
N ILE A 191 -9.64 24.98 -7.14
CA ILE A 191 -8.55 24.05 -6.84
C ILE A 191 -8.52 22.83 -7.78
N ARG A 192 -9.63 22.50 -8.42
CA ARG A 192 -9.73 21.43 -9.43
C ARG A 192 -9.01 21.76 -10.74
N ARG A 193 -8.67 23.02 -10.96
CA ARG A 193 -7.94 23.49 -12.16
C ARG A 193 -6.43 23.42 -12.01
N PHE A 194 -5.91 23.23 -10.81
CA PHE A 194 -4.47 23.01 -10.58
C PHE A 194 -4.10 21.54 -10.80
N ALA A 195 -2.85 21.27 -11.18
CA ALA A 195 -2.26 19.96 -10.97
C ALA A 195 -2.13 19.71 -9.46
N VAL A 196 -2.52 18.54 -9.00
CA VAL A 196 -2.57 18.20 -7.56
C VAL A 196 -1.20 18.38 -6.91
N ALA A 197 -0.14 17.94 -7.60
CA ALA A 197 1.23 18.06 -7.10
C ALA A 197 1.66 19.53 -6.93
N ASP A 198 1.34 20.39 -7.91
CA ASP A 198 1.69 21.80 -7.87
C ASP A 198 0.92 22.55 -6.78
N TYR A 199 -0.36 22.25 -6.64
CA TYR A 199 -1.20 22.82 -5.58
C TYR A 199 -0.69 22.48 -4.18
N ARG A 200 -0.43 21.20 -3.93
CA ARG A 200 0.00 20.73 -2.60
C ARG A 200 1.38 21.20 -2.18
N ARG A 201 2.25 21.61 -3.12
CA ARG A 201 3.55 22.22 -2.78
C ARG A 201 3.42 23.51 -1.98
N HIS A 202 2.27 24.19 -2.08
CA HIS A 202 2.00 25.44 -1.37
C HIS A 202 1.28 25.23 -0.03
N ILE A 203 0.99 23.98 0.34
CA ILE A 203 0.25 23.63 1.56
C ILE A 203 1.17 22.88 2.52
N GLY A 204 1.32 23.40 3.73
CA GLY A 204 1.92 22.71 4.85
C GLY A 204 0.82 22.05 5.68
N LEU A 205 0.90 20.73 5.85
CA LEU A 205 -0.06 19.98 6.65
C LEU A 205 0.62 19.37 7.88
N VAL A 206 0.09 19.67 9.06
CA VAL A 206 0.50 19.06 10.33
C VAL A 206 -0.66 18.25 10.88
N LEU A 207 -0.52 16.93 10.84
CA LEU A 207 -1.56 16.02 11.33
C LEU A 207 -1.57 15.94 12.86
N GLN A 208 -2.73 15.66 13.46
CA GLN A 208 -2.89 15.43 14.89
C GLN A 208 -2.03 14.24 15.37
N GLU A 209 -1.98 13.15 14.59
CA GLU A 209 -1.07 12.03 14.79
C GLU A 209 -0.01 12.06 13.68
N PRO A 210 1.16 12.64 13.98
CA PRO A 210 2.21 12.79 12.96
C PRO A 210 2.80 11.44 12.60
N PHE A 211 2.90 11.19 11.29
CA PHE A 211 3.55 10.02 10.75
C PHE A 211 5.00 10.34 10.34
N LEU A 212 5.94 9.56 10.85
CA LEU A 212 7.34 9.61 10.43
C LEU A 212 7.68 8.37 9.63
N PHE A 213 8.41 8.57 8.54
CA PHE A 213 8.92 7.51 7.69
C PHE A 213 10.18 6.89 8.31
N PHE A 214 10.41 5.62 8.00
CA PHE A 214 11.70 5.02 8.31
C PHE A 214 12.81 5.77 7.58
N GLY A 215 13.83 6.20 8.31
CA GLY A 215 14.93 7.01 7.79
C GLY A 215 15.50 7.94 8.86
N THR A 216 16.37 8.84 8.50
CA THR A 216 16.95 9.83 9.40
C THR A 216 15.96 10.94 9.75
N ILE A 217 16.22 11.68 10.82
CA ILE A 217 15.45 12.89 11.17
C ILE A 217 15.57 13.93 10.06
N ALA A 218 16.76 14.11 9.49
CA ALA A 218 16.97 15.03 8.36
C ALA A 218 16.09 14.67 7.16
N GLU A 219 16.06 13.41 6.74
CA GLU A 219 15.20 12.92 5.66
C GLU A 219 13.72 13.10 5.96
N ASN A 220 13.32 12.89 7.20
CA ASN A 220 11.95 13.13 7.62
C ASN A 220 11.55 14.61 7.55
N ILE A 221 12.41 15.54 7.93
CA ILE A 221 12.16 16.99 7.79
C ILE A 221 12.16 17.38 6.32
N ALA A 222 13.13 16.90 5.53
CA ALA A 222 13.30 17.19 4.11
C ALA A 222 12.29 16.50 3.19
N TYR A 223 11.36 15.68 3.73
CA TYR A 223 10.46 14.86 2.92
C TYR A 223 9.67 15.63 1.85
N GLY A 224 9.23 16.86 2.17
CA GLY A 224 8.51 17.73 1.24
C GLY A 224 9.42 18.53 0.29
N LYS A 225 10.72 18.63 0.59
CA LYS A 225 11.75 19.34 -0.18
C LYS A 225 13.06 18.55 -0.13
N PRO A 226 13.20 17.48 -0.93
CA PRO A 226 14.35 16.56 -0.87
C PRO A 226 15.71 17.25 -1.13
N ASP A 227 15.70 18.33 -1.92
CA ASP A 227 16.90 19.08 -2.28
C ASP A 227 17.26 20.19 -1.25
N ALA A 228 16.61 20.19 -0.07
CA ALA A 228 16.88 21.17 0.97
C ALA A 228 18.31 21.01 1.52
N THR A 229 18.99 22.13 1.71
CA THR A 229 20.32 22.13 2.33
C THR A 229 20.22 21.81 3.82
N ARG A 230 21.37 21.43 4.40
CA ARG A 230 21.42 21.13 5.85
C ARG A 230 21.05 22.37 6.68
N GLU A 231 21.42 23.53 6.24
CA GLU A 231 21.10 24.81 6.87
C GLU A 231 19.61 25.10 6.86
N GLU A 232 18.92 24.85 5.75
CA GLU A 232 17.47 24.98 5.64
C GLU A 232 16.75 24.02 6.56
N ILE A 233 17.20 22.76 6.62
CA ILE A 233 16.64 21.73 7.53
C ILE A 233 16.79 22.16 9.00
N VAL A 234 17.97 22.66 9.37
CA VAL A 234 18.24 23.15 10.74
C VAL A 234 17.40 24.39 11.05
N ALA A 235 17.25 25.32 10.11
CA ALA A 235 16.41 26.50 10.28
C ALA A 235 14.93 26.12 10.51
N ALA A 236 14.39 25.20 9.71
CA ALA A 236 13.03 24.68 9.90
C ALA A 236 12.86 23.96 11.25
N ALA A 237 13.85 23.17 11.65
CA ALA A 237 13.84 22.48 12.95
C ALA A 237 13.90 23.48 14.12
N ARG A 238 14.63 24.58 14.01
CA ARG A 238 14.65 25.66 15.02
C ARG A 238 13.30 26.35 15.11
N ALA A 239 12.70 26.69 13.98
CA ALA A 239 11.38 27.31 13.92
C ALA A 239 10.29 26.43 14.56
N ALA A 240 10.43 25.10 14.44
CA ALA A 240 9.55 24.13 15.05
C ALA A 240 9.92 23.72 16.49
N HIS A 241 10.92 24.38 17.12
CA HIS A 241 11.47 23.99 18.43
C HIS A 241 11.93 22.52 18.50
N ALA A 242 12.38 21.96 17.40
CA ALA A 242 12.85 20.58 17.31
C ALA A 242 14.38 20.46 17.48
N HIS A 243 15.15 21.53 17.16
CA HIS A 243 16.60 21.52 17.10
C HIS A 243 17.25 21.02 18.40
N GLU A 244 16.82 21.52 19.54
CA GLU A 244 17.44 21.22 20.84
C GLU A 244 17.33 19.75 21.24
N PHE A 245 16.17 19.11 20.99
CA PHE A 245 16.04 17.69 21.31
C PHE A 245 16.76 16.82 20.28
N ILE A 246 16.79 17.24 18.99
CA ILE A 246 17.53 16.54 17.94
C ILE A 246 19.02 16.44 18.29
N LEU A 247 19.62 17.52 18.77
CA LEU A 247 21.03 17.54 19.19
C LEU A 247 21.33 16.62 20.39
N ARG A 248 20.33 16.25 21.20
CA ARG A 248 20.49 15.31 22.29
C ARG A 248 20.48 13.85 21.87
N LEU A 249 20.08 13.56 20.63
CA LEU A 249 20.09 12.22 20.09
C LEU A 249 21.53 11.79 19.72
N PRO A 250 21.87 10.50 19.77
CA PRO A 250 23.23 10.02 19.58
C PRO A 250 23.91 10.48 18.28
N HIS A 251 23.14 10.62 17.20
CA HIS A 251 23.61 11.04 15.88
C HIS A 251 22.93 12.34 15.41
N GLY A 252 22.29 13.11 16.30
CA GLY A 252 21.62 14.36 15.97
C GLY A 252 20.61 14.17 14.83
N TYR A 253 20.74 14.96 13.79
CA TYR A 253 19.87 14.91 12.59
C TYR A 253 20.00 13.60 11.78
N ASP A 254 21.10 12.89 11.91
CA ASP A 254 21.37 11.62 11.24
C ASP A 254 20.93 10.41 12.06
N SER A 255 20.28 10.66 13.21
CA SER A 255 19.65 9.63 14.02
C SER A 255 18.51 8.98 13.22
N LEU A 256 18.54 7.63 13.20
CA LEU A 256 17.50 6.84 12.55
C LEU A 256 16.21 6.85 13.39
N VAL A 257 15.12 7.11 12.72
CA VAL A 257 13.76 7.02 13.25
C VAL A 257 13.18 5.69 12.79
N GLY A 258 12.77 4.85 13.75
CA GLY A 258 12.10 3.60 13.46
C GLY A 258 10.73 3.80 12.81
N GLU A 259 10.13 2.71 12.36
CA GLU A 259 8.79 2.73 11.77
C GLU A 259 7.80 3.47 12.68
N ARG A 260 7.08 4.45 12.13
CA ARG A 260 6.15 5.33 12.84
C ARG A 260 6.76 6.18 13.96
N GLY A 261 8.07 6.41 13.93
CA GLY A 261 8.74 7.23 14.94
C GLY A 261 8.99 6.51 16.27
N GLN A 262 9.19 5.19 16.24
CA GLN A 262 9.59 4.45 17.45
C GLN A 262 10.84 5.07 18.06
N GLY A 263 10.81 5.25 19.40
CA GLY A 263 11.90 5.87 20.18
C GLY A 263 11.73 7.37 20.41
N LEU A 264 10.79 8.04 19.73
CA LEU A 264 10.46 9.46 19.97
C LEU A 264 9.16 9.61 20.75
N SER A 265 9.10 10.60 21.61
CA SER A 265 7.86 11.01 22.30
C SER A 265 6.86 11.60 21.30
N GLY A 266 5.57 11.66 21.68
CA GLY A 266 4.53 12.26 20.84
C GLY A 266 4.83 13.71 20.45
N GLY A 267 5.32 14.52 21.40
CA GLY A 267 5.71 15.90 21.17
C GLY A 267 6.92 16.07 20.26
N GLU A 268 7.89 15.18 20.32
CA GLU A 268 9.06 15.18 19.41
C GLU A 268 8.65 14.86 17.98
N ARG A 269 7.80 13.83 17.79
CA ARG A 269 7.25 13.51 16.46
C ARG A 269 6.45 14.70 15.90
N GLN A 270 5.65 15.37 16.73
CA GLN A 270 4.87 16.52 16.30
C GLN A 270 5.78 17.68 15.84
N ARG A 271 6.84 18.01 16.60
CA ARG A 271 7.78 19.04 16.22
C ARG A 271 8.54 18.72 14.92
N ILE A 272 8.91 17.46 14.68
CA ILE A 272 9.47 17.05 13.38
C ILE A 272 8.47 17.26 12.24
N SER A 273 7.19 16.92 12.47
CA SER A 273 6.13 17.13 11.49
C SER A 273 5.89 18.62 11.20
N ILE A 274 5.97 19.47 12.22
CA ILE A 274 5.90 20.94 12.06
C ILE A 274 7.12 21.43 11.26
N ALA A 275 8.33 20.97 11.56
CA ALA A 275 9.53 21.32 10.82
C ALA A 275 9.42 20.93 9.33
N ARG A 276 8.90 19.73 9.05
CA ARG A 276 8.60 19.25 7.68
C ARG A 276 7.65 20.21 6.95
N ALA A 277 6.58 20.63 7.61
CA ALA A 277 5.60 21.53 7.04
C ALA A 277 6.16 22.94 6.81
N LEU A 278 7.02 23.44 7.70
CA LEU A 278 7.65 24.77 7.56
C LEU A 278 8.74 24.81 6.51
N LEU A 279 9.47 23.72 6.28
CA LEU A 279 10.58 23.66 5.33
C LEU A 279 10.18 23.98 3.89
N ILE A 280 8.96 23.65 3.50
CA ILE A 280 8.44 23.93 2.16
C ILE A 280 7.99 25.38 1.97
N ASP A 281 8.10 26.24 2.98
CA ASP A 281 7.61 27.65 2.99
C ASP A 281 6.14 27.76 2.51
N PRO A 282 5.18 27.08 3.17
CA PRO A 282 3.82 26.98 2.68
C PRO A 282 3.10 28.34 2.76
N ARG A 283 2.21 28.60 1.80
CA ARG A 283 1.30 29.76 1.83
C ARG A 283 0.01 29.47 2.60
N ILE A 284 -0.35 28.19 2.68
CA ILE A 284 -1.47 27.70 3.47
C ILE A 284 -0.89 26.69 4.47
N LEU A 285 -1.05 26.94 5.77
CA LEU A 285 -0.62 26.03 6.83
C LEU A 285 -1.86 25.51 7.57
N ILE A 286 -1.96 24.18 7.71
CA ILE A 286 -3.10 23.51 8.33
C ILE A 286 -2.62 22.57 9.43
#